data_5dbfcf6232a9405f6e7981dc0a2b3604
#
_entry.id   5dbfcf6232a9405f6e7981dc0a2b3604
#
_cell.length_a   1.000
_cell.length_b   1.000
_cell.length_c   1.000
_cell.angle_alpha   90.00
_cell.angle_beta   90.00
_cell.angle_gamma   90.00
#
_symmetry.space_group_name_H-M   'P 1'
#
loop_
_entity.id
_entity.type
_entity.pdbx_description
1 polymer ?
#
loop_
_entity_poly.entity_id
_entity_poly.type
_entity_poly.pdbx_seq_one_letter_code
_entity_poly.pdbx_strand_id
1 'polypeptide(L)'
;MGYELKIDVSPVYELLDSFMLYVTRKWISNLDMGPDWIRDIDGRILPQQVTALRQAAEWPFTDYDVLYVWAYHRQPASKVTQFLEELEASSLEECFERTAPLFPNFTMEECARIKKDYPPLLQLWYEQYFRHVEPKLLPILIEDASEKKMLESKMGAAALIEYASGGVVIEDIPDLRTVVLLPTIHNRPINMYCFYNTLMIIQYPVDVPSDNEDEPPTVLLRLTKALSDPTRLRLLRYAAHEPKTLWELQSDLNQTSDMLMHHLLMLRVAGLLRVHLGSEGEGNERYSVRPDGASDLQMFLESYIRL
;
A
#
# COMPACT_ATOMS: atom_id res chain seq x y z
N MET A 1 -6.18 23.16 2.81
CA MET A 1 -6.40 21.72 2.96
C MET A 1 -6.85 21.48 4.39
N GLY A 2 -7.97 20.80 4.59
CA GLY A 2 -8.66 20.76 5.90
C GLY A 2 -8.55 19.42 6.62
N TYR A 3 -7.56 18.55 6.30
CA TYR A 3 -7.38 17.25 6.95
C TYR A 3 -6.19 17.25 7.92
N GLU A 4 -6.28 16.40 8.95
CA GLU A 4 -5.19 16.04 9.85
C GLU A 4 -4.36 14.91 9.21
N LEU A 5 -3.04 15.02 9.21
CA LEU A 5 -2.13 13.94 8.82
C LEU A 5 -1.72 13.15 10.05
N LYS A 6 -1.75 11.82 9.93
CA LYS A 6 -1.24 10.89 10.94
C LYS A 6 -0.24 9.94 10.30
N ILE A 7 0.82 9.63 11.00
CA ILE A 7 1.76 8.56 10.62
C ILE A 7 1.59 7.46 11.67
N ASP A 8 1.04 6.35 11.26
CA ASP A 8 0.82 5.19 12.12
C ASP A 8 1.71 4.03 11.68
N VAL A 9 2.23 3.29 12.64
CA VAL A 9 3.05 2.11 12.41
C VAL A 9 2.61 1.00 13.33
N SER A 10 2.31 -0.17 12.76
CA SER A 10 1.93 -1.35 13.52
C SER A 10 2.20 -2.62 12.71
N PRO A 11 2.67 -3.69 13.36
CA PRO A 11 2.80 -4.98 12.71
C PRO A 11 1.45 -5.57 12.28
N VAL A 12 0.35 -5.07 12.81
CA VAL A 12 -1.01 -5.50 12.42
C VAL A 12 -1.29 -5.20 10.93
N TYR A 13 -0.85 -4.05 10.43
CA TYR A 13 -1.04 -3.71 9.01
C TYR A 13 -0.26 -4.67 8.10
N GLU A 14 0.98 -4.98 8.46
CA GLU A 14 1.80 -5.95 7.72
C GLU A 14 1.25 -7.38 7.78
N LEU A 15 0.63 -7.76 8.91
CA LEU A 15 -0.11 -9.01 9.00
C LEU A 15 -1.24 -9.05 7.97
N LEU A 16 -2.06 -7.99 7.90
CA LEU A 16 -3.18 -7.89 6.97
C LEU A 16 -2.70 -7.85 5.51
N ASP A 17 -1.66 -7.07 5.21
CA ASP A 17 -1.07 -6.97 3.88
C ASP A 17 -0.59 -8.34 3.39
N SER A 18 0.25 -9.00 4.18
CA SER A 18 0.79 -10.30 3.81
C SER A 18 -0.29 -11.37 3.69
N PHE A 19 -1.30 -11.36 4.57
CA PHE A 19 -2.44 -12.27 4.49
C PHE A 19 -3.25 -12.03 3.20
N MET A 20 -3.62 -10.79 2.93
CA MET A 20 -4.36 -10.39 1.73
C MET A 20 -3.63 -10.83 0.46
N LEU A 21 -2.35 -10.51 0.34
CA LEU A 21 -1.52 -10.85 -0.82
C LEU A 21 -1.41 -12.37 -1.01
N TYR A 22 -1.20 -13.10 0.08
CA TYR A 22 -1.09 -14.56 0.03
C TYR A 22 -2.40 -15.21 -0.40
N VAL A 23 -3.51 -14.79 0.18
CA VAL A 23 -4.83 -15.38 -0.09
C VAL A 23 -5.31 -15.03 -1.50
N THR A 24 -5.29 -13.76 -1.85
CA THR A 24 -5.89 -13.27 -3.12
C THR A 24 -5.00 -13.46 -4.34
N ARG A 25 -3.69 -13.64 -4.12
CA ARG A 25 -2.67 -13.70 -5.20
C ARG A 25 -2.65 -12.44 -6.08
N LYS A 26 -3.30 -11.36 -5.66
CA LYS A 26 -3.34 -10.12 -6.43
C LYS A 26 -1.95 -9.47 -6.45
N TRP A 27 -1.61 -8.89 -7.59
CA TRP A 27 -0.39 -8.11 -7.85
C TRP A 27 0.96 -8.82 -7.60
N ILE A 28 0.98 -10.09 -7.22
CA ILE A 28 2.22 -10.82 -6.84
C ILE A 28 3.34 -10.67 -7.87
N SER A 29 3.04 -10.69 -9.17
CA SER A 29 4.04 -10.50 -10.24
C SER A 29 4.62 -9.07 -10.31
N ASN A 30 3.96 -8.11 -9.67
CA ASN A 30 4.40 -6.71 -9.62
C ASN A 30 5.08 -6.34 -8.30
N LEU A 31 5.07 -7.26 -7.31
CA LEU A 31 5.73 -7.07 -6.03
C LEU A 31 7.19 -7.50 -6.07
N ASP A 32 8.02 -6.87 -5.24
CA ASP A 32 9.44 -7.21 -5.12
C ASP A 32 9.68 -8.66 -4.68
N MET A 33 8.81 -9.18 -3.81
CA MET A 33 8.89 -10.57 -3.35
C MET A 33 8.53 -11.60 -4.43
N GLY A 34 7.73 -11.21 -5.41
CA GLY A 34 7.38 -12.04 -6.57
C GLY A 34 6.69 -13.36 -6.25
N PRO A 35 6.48 -14.22 -7.28
CA PRO A 35 5.81 -15.52 -7.13
C PRO A 35 6.57 -16.53 -6.26
N ASP A 36 7.88 -16.35 -6.09
CA ASP A 36 8.72 -17.25 -5.30
C ASP A 36 8.34 -17.22 -3.82
N TRP A 37 7.98 -16.05 -3.31
CA TRP A 37 7.46 -15.90 -1.96
C TRP A 37 6.26 -16.81 -1.66
N ILE A 38 5.33 -16.91 -2.62
CA ILE A 38 4.17 -17.79 -2.53
C ILE A 38 4.59 -19.26 -2.47
N ARG A 39 5.52 -19.67 -3.33
CA ARG A 39 6.01 -21.05 -3.39
C ARG A 39 6.73 -21.45 -2.11
N ASP A 40 7.50 -20.53 -1.55
CA ASP A 40 8.19 -20.71 -0.28
C ASP A 40 7.21 -20.96 0.88
N ILE A 41 6.13 -20.19 0.95
CA ILE A 41 5.11 -20.33 1.98
C ILE A 41 4.33 -21.63 1.78
N ASP A 42 3.85 -21.90 0.57
CA ASP A 42 3.13 -23.15 0.24
C ASP A 42 3.97 -24.39 0.59
N GLY A 43 5.30 -24.30 0.53
CA GLY A 43 6.22 -25.38 0.92
C GLY A 43 6.42 -25.56 2.42
N ARG A 44 6.05 -24.59 3.25
CA ARG A 44 6.24 -24.60 4.71
C ARG A 44 4.94 -24.89 5.48
N ILE A 45 3.80 -24.52 4.92
CA ILE A 45 2.48 -24.68 5.55
C ILE A 45 1.88 -26.04 5.15
N LEU A 46 1.19 -26.69 6.09
CA LEU A 46 0.54 -27.97 5.81
C LEU A 46 -0.56 -27.80 4.73
N PRO A 47 -0.74 -28.77 3.81
CA PRO A 47 -1.71 -28.66 2.71
C PRO A 47 -3.14 -28.35 3.15
N GLN A 48 -3.59 -28.89 4.28
CA GLN A 48 -4.92 -28.61 4.85
C GLN A 48 -5.05 -27.15 5.32
N GLN A 49 -3.98 -26.55 5.84
CA GLN A 49 -3.96 -25.15 6.26
C GLN A 49 -3.92 -24.21 5.04
N VAL A 50 -3.16 -24.57 3.99
CA VAL A 50 -3.21 -23.86 2.70
C VAL A 50 -4.63 -23.85 2.15
N THR A 51 -5.33 -24.99 2.22
CA THR A 51 -6.72 -25.07 1.76
C THR A 51 -7.64 -24.16 2.57
N ALA A 52 -7.49 -24.12 3.90
CA ALA A 52 -8.28 -23.22 4.77
C ALA A 52 -8.04 -21.74 4.42
N LEU A 53 -6.77 -21.33 4.27
CA LEU A 53 -6.43 -19.95 3.88
C LEU A 53 -6.98 -19.58 2.51
N ARG A 54 -6.94 -20.49 1.54
CA ARG A 54 -7.45 -20.26 0.18
C ARG A 54 -8.97 -20.10 0.11
N GLN A 55 -9.73 -20.57 1.08
CA GLN A 55 -11.17 -20.35 1.14
C GLN A 55 -11.51 -18.85 1.19
N ALA A 56 -10.67 -18.05 1.86
CA ALA A 56 -10.87 -16.61 1.93
C ALA A 56 -10.63 -15.88 0.60
N ALA A 57 -10.08 -16.54 -0.43
CA ALA A 57 -9.91 -15.95 -1.76
C ALA A 57 -11.25 -15.68 -2.47
N GLU A 58 -12.31 -16.41 -2.11
CA GLU A 58 -13.65 -16.27 -2.65
C GLU A 58 -14.49 -15.21 -1.90
N TRP A 59 -13.96 -14.66 -0.79
CA TRP A 59 -14.66 -13.66 -0.01
C TRP A 59 -14.54 -12.26 -0.64
N PRO A 60 -15.49 -11.34 -0.34
CA PRO A 60 -15.44 -9.99 -0.88
C PRO A 60 -14.11 -9.29 -0.58
N PHE A 61 -13.51 -8.71 -1.60
CA PHE A 61 -12.24 -7.99 -1.41
C PHE A 61 -12.39 -6.78 -0.49
N THR A 62 -13.57 -6.18 -0.46
CA THR A 62 -13.92 -5.07 0.45
C THR A 62 -13.89 -5.43 1.94
N ASP A 63 -13.84 -6.73 2.29
CA ASP A 63 -13.65 -7.15 3.67
C ASP A 63 -12.30 -6.66 4.25
N TYR A 64 -11.28 -6.58 3.41
CA TYR A 64 -9.97 -6.06 3.84
C TYR A 64 -10.04 -4.60 4.26
N ASP A 65 -10.90 -3.79 3.63
CA ASP A 65 -11.13 -2.41 4.03
C ASP A 65 -11.65 -2.31 5.47
N VAL A 66 -12.57 -3.20 5.83
CA VAL A 66 -13.09 -3.32 7.21
C VAL A 66 -11.99 -3.73 8.18
N LEU A 67 -11.16 -4.71 7.81
CA LEU A 67 -10.04 -5.15 8.63
C LEU A 67 -8.99 -4.04 8.85
N TYR A 68 -8.71 -3.22 7.83
CA TYR A 68 -7.83 -2.05 7.99
C TYR A 68 -8.43 -0.99 8.91
N VAL A 69 -9.74 -0.76 8.84
CA VAL A 69 -10.42 0.15 9.76
C VAL A 69 -10.39 -0.40 11.19
N TRP A 70 -10.57 -1.70 11.40
CA TRP A 70 -10.41 -2.30 12.74
C TRP A 70 -8.97 -2.17 13.25
N ALA A 71 -7.98 -2.40 12.38
CA ALA A 71 -6.57 -2.18 12.72
C ALA A 71 -6.26 -0.71 13.05
N TYR A 72 -6.89 0.24 12.37
CA TYR A 72 -6.77 1.67 12.67
C TYR A 72 -7.33 2.03 14.06
N HIS A 73 -8.41 1.38 14.47
CA HIS A 73 -9.05 1.59 15.79
C HIS A 73 -8.48 0.71 16.92
N ARG A 74 -7.43 -0.07 16.66
CA ARG A 74 -6.77 -0.89 17.69
C ARG A 74 -6.22 -0.03 18.84
N GLN A 75 -5.93 -0.67 19.96
CA GLN A 75 -5.19 -0.02 21.04
C GLN A 75 -3.81 0.44 20.55
N PRO A 76 -3.35 1.66 20.90
CA PRO A 76 -2.03 2.15 20.52
C PRO A 76 -0.93 1.20 20.97
N ALA A 77 0.06 0.98 20.11
CA ALA A 77 1.21 0.08 20.35
C ALA A 77 0.87 -1.37 20.66
N SER A 78 -0.36 -1.84 20.34
CA SER A 78 -0.71 -3.24 20.52
C SER A 78 0.10 -4.15 19.59
N LYS A 79 0.51 -5.30 20.16
CA LYS A 79 1.10 -6.39 19.38
C LYS A 79 0.04 -7.09 18.55
N VAL A 80 0.46 -7.86 17.54
CA VAL A 80 -0.47 -8.66 16.72
C VAL A 80 -1.35 -9.58 17.59
N THR A 81 -0.77 -10.28 18.56
CA THR A 81 -1.53 -11.16 19.46
C THR A 81 -2.62 -10.42 20.24
N GLN A 82 -2.31 -9.23 20.74
CA GLN A 82 -3.28 -8.39 21.46
C GLN A 82 -4.41 -7.91 20.54
N PHE A 83 -4.08 -7.55 19.31
CA PHE A 83 -5.10 -7.18 18.32
C PHE A 83 -6.03 -8.36 17.99
N LEU A 84 -5.48 -9.56 17.81
CA LEU A 84 -6.28 -10.75 17.53
C LEU A 84 -7.16 -11.13 18.73
N GLU A 85 -6.64 -11.05 19.96
CA GLU A 85 -7.41 -11.24 21.19
C GLU A 85 -8.53 -10.17 21.34
N GLU A 86 -8.22 -8.90 21.07
CA GLU A 86 -9.21 -7.81 21.06
C GLU A 86 -10.30 -8.04 20.03
N LEU A 87 -9.93 -8.49 18.84
CA LEU A 87 -10.87 -8.77 17.75
C LEU A 87 -11.83 -9.91 18.10
N GLU A 88 -11.35 -10.96 18.79
CA GLU A 88 -12.18 -12.04 19.29
C GLU A 88 -13.10 -11.59 20.45
N ALA A 89 -12.57 -10.80 21.39
CA ALA A 89 -13.29 -10.39 22.60
C ALA A 89 -14.32 -9.28 22.35
N SER A 90 -14.11 -8.41 21.35
CA SER A 90 -15.05 -7.32 21.04
C SER A 90 -16.44 -7.83 20.70
N SER A 91 -17.48 -7.14 21.12
CA SER A 91 -18.85 -7.49 20.71
C SER A 91 -19.09 -7.15 19.23
N LEU A 92 -20.13 -7.73 18.64
CA LEU A 92 -20.51 -7.42 17.26
C LEU A 92 -20.92 -5.95 17.12
N GLU A 93 -21.63 -5.43 18.10
CA GLU A 93 -22.08 -4.06 18.18
C GLU A 93 -20.90 -3.09 18.19
N GLU A 94 -19.88 -3.34 19.02
CA GLU A 94 -18.66 -2.52 19.07
C GLU A 94 -17.91 -2.49 17.74
N CYS A 95 -17.77 -3.64 17.09
CA CYS A 95 -17.14 -3.74 15.76
C CYS A 95 -17.93 -2.93 14.72
N PHE A 96 -19.25 -3.07 14.73
CA PHE A 96 -20.14 -2.35 13.81
C PHE A 96 -20.11 -0.85 14.03
N GLU A 97 -20.22 -0.37 15.29
CA GLU A 97 -20.20 1.05 15.63
C GLU A 97 -18.89 1.75 15.23
N ARG A 98 -17.76 1.05 15.29
CA ARG A 98 -16.47 1.58 14.82
C ARG A 98 -16.38 1.67 13.30
N THR A 99 -17.10 0.83 12.58
CA THR A 99 -16.97 0.66 11.12
C THR A 99 -18.03 1.45 10.34
N ALA A 100 -19.29 1.39 10.76
CA ALA A 100 -20.42 1.98 10.04
C ALA A 100 -20.27 3.47 9.69
N PRO A 101 -19.66 4.35 10.50
CA PRO A 101 -19.44 5.75 10.12
C PRO A 101 -18.56 5.93 8.88
N LEU A 102 -17.68 4.98 8.59
CA LEU A 102 -16.75 5.02 7.47
C LEU A 102 -17.27 4.30 6.22
N PHE A 103 -18.28 3.43 6.38
CA PHE A 103 -18.88 2.64 5.30
C PHE A 103 -20.41 2.81 5.31
N PRO A 104 -20.98 3.74 4.54
CA PRO A 104 -22.40 4.07 4.61
C PRO A 104 -23.38 2.91 4.35
N ASN A 105 -22.92 1.90 3.59
CA ASN A 105 -23.75 0.73 3.23
C ASN A 105 -23.37 -0.55 4.00
N PHE A 106 -22.48 -0.45 5.00
CA PHE A 106 -22.04 -1.60 5.79
C PHE A 106 -23.16 -2.13 6.68
N THR A 107 -23.38 -3.42 6.64
CA THR A 107 -24.46 -4.07 7.37
C THR A 107 -23.96 -4.85 8.57
N MET A 108 -24.85 -5.06 9.54
CA MET A 108 -24.58 -5.89 10.72
C MET A 108 -24.29 -7.35 10.33
N GLU A 109 -24.89 -7.84 9.24
CA GLU A 109 -24.68 -9.19 8.72
C GLU A 109 -23.26 -9.35 8.17
N GLU A 110 -22.78 -8.38 7.38
CA GLU A 110 -21.40 -8.36 6.89
C GLU A 110 -20.40 -8.28 8.05
N CYS A 111 -20.66 -7.42 9.04
CA CYS A 111 -19.85 -7.32 10.24
C CYS A 111 -19.75 -8.67 10.98
N ALA A 112 -20.90 -9.35 11.17
CA ALA A 112 -20.97 -10.65 11.84
C ALA A 112 -20.17 -11.73 11.08
N ARG A 113 -20.28 -11.74 9.74
CA ARG A 113 -19.53 -12.67 8.89
C ARG A 113 -18.03 -12.40 9.00
N ILE A 114 -17.57 -11.17 8.80
CA ILE A 114 -16.15 -10.81 8.87
C ILE A 114 -15.57 -11.16 10.23
N LYS A 115 -16.28 -10.77 11.30
CA LYS A 115 -15.86 -11.06 12.69
C LYS A 115 -15.79 -12.55 13.00
N LYS A 116 -16.59 -13.39 12.36
CA LYS A 116 -16.59 -14.83 12.54
C LYS A 116 -15.49 -15.50 11.73
N ASP A 117 -15.32 -15.11 10.47
CA ASP A 117 -14.59 -15.88 9.48
C ASP A 117 -13.09 -15.52 9.41
N TYR A 118 -12.73 -14.23 9.61
CA TYR A 118 -11.33 -13.78 9.48
C TYR A 118 -10.43 -14.07 10.68
N PRO A 119 -10.82 -13.90 11.96
CA PRO A 119 -9.91 -14.05 13.08
C PRO A 119 -9.21 -15.40 13.14
N PRO A 120 -9.88 -16.55 12.91
CA PRO A 120 -9.22 -17.85 12.92
C PRO A 120 -8.15 -17.99 11.83
N LEU A 121 -8.39 -17.38 10.65
CA LEU A 121 -7.43 -17.41 9.55
C LEU A 121 -6.26 -16.45 9.77
N LEU A 122 -6.51 -15.28 10.34
CA LEU A 122 -5.46 -14.33 10.74
C LEU A 122 -4.57 -14.91 11.83
N GLN A 123 -5.16 -15.63 12.83
CA GLN A 123 -4.40 -16.33 13.84
C GLN A 123 -3.53 -17.43 13.22
N LEU A 124 -4.10 -18.25 12.33
CA LEU A 124 -3.36 -19.27 11.59
C LEU A 124 -2.21 -18.65 10.79
N TRP A 125 -2.47 -17.56 10.07
CA TRP A 125 -1.45 -16.86 9.29
C TRP A 125 -0.34 -16.29 10.16
N TYR A 126 -0.69 -15.68 11.28
CA TYR A 126 0.28 -15.20 12.26
C TYR A 126 1.21 -16.33 12.71
N GLU A 127 0.66 -17.47 13.12
CA GLU A 127 1.44 -18.61 13.64
C GLU A 127 2.32 -19.27 12.58
N GLN A 128 1.82 -19.41 11.34
CA GLN A 128 2.53 -20.15 10.29
C GLN A 128 3.54 -19.28 9.54
N TYR A 129 3.31 -18.00 9.45
CA TYR A 129 4.15 -17.09 8.66
C TYR A 129 4.59 -15.85 9.42
N PHE A 130 3.64 -15.00 9.82
CA PHE A 130 3.95 -13.61 10.14
C PHE A 130 4.85 -13.46 11.39
N ARG A 131 4.65 -14.24 12.44
CA ARG A 131 5.47 -14.19 13.66
C ARG A 131 6.97 -14.43 13.41
N HIS A 132 7.31 -15.08 12.29
CA HIS A 132 8.70 -15.39 11.94
C HIS A 132 9.38 -14.26 11.17
N VAL A 133 8.60 -13.39 10.51
CA VAL A 133 9.10 -12.24 9.74
C VAL A 133 8.96 -10.92 10.49
N GLU A 134 7.96 -10.77 11.35
CA GLU A 134 7.69 -9.57 12.16
C GLU A 134 8.94 -8.99 12.83
N PRO A 135 9.81 -9.78 13.53
CA PRO A 135 10.97 -9.24 14.23
C PRO A 135 12.00 -8.56 13.32
N LYS A 136 12.01 -8.91 12.03
CA LYS A 136 12.90 -8.30 11.02
C LYS A 136 12.27 -7.07 10.38
N LEU A 137 10.96 -7.06 10.20
CA LEU A 137 10.25 -5.99 9.50
C LEU A 137 9.95 -4.79 10.40
N LEU A 138 9.49 -5.05 11.62
CA LEU A 138 9.01 -4.01 12.53
C LEU A 138 10.06 -2.92 12.84
N PRO A 139 11.34 -3.21 13.10
CA PRO A 139 12.35 -2.17 13.33
C PRO A 139 12.50 -1.21 12.14
N ILE A 140 12.49 -1.72 10.91
CA ILE A 140 12.62 -0.94 9.66
C ILE A 140 11.42 0.00 9.52
N LEU A 141 10.20 -0.50 9.75
CA LEU A 141 8.99 0.31 9.69
C LEU A 141 8.94 1.41 10.75
N ILE A 142 9.40 1.11 11.97
CA ILE A 142 9.47 2.09 13.06
C ILE A 142 10.50 3.19 12.74
N GLU A 143 11.65 2.83 12.21
CA GLU A 143 12.70 3.78 11.82
C GLU A 143 12.20 4.72 10.75
N ASP A 144 11.59 4.19 9.68
CA ASP A 144 11.02 4.96 8.59
C ASP A 144 9.90 5.89 9.08
N ALA A 145 8.93 5.38 9.86
CA ALA A 145 7.87 6.20 10.43
C ALA A 145 8.40 7.33 11.34
N SER A 146 9.48 7.07 12.07
CA SER A 146 10.13 8.07 12.94
C SER A 146 10.78 9.17 12.10
N GLU A 147 11.43 8.83 10.99
CA GLU A 147 11.97 9.80 10.03
C GLU A 147 10.86 10.69 9.46
N LYS A 148 9.74 10.09 9.00
CA LYS A 148 8.60 10.83 8.43
C LYS A 148 7.95 11.77 9.47
N LYS A 149 7.85 11.34 10.74
CA LYS A 149 7.38 12.21 11.85
C LYS A 149 8.30 13.41 12.07
N MET A 150 9.61 13.24 11.95
CA MET A 150 10.54 14.37 12.04
C MET A 150 10.42 15.32 10.85
N LEU A 151 10.13 14.80 9.65
CA LEU A 151 9.95 15.60 8.45
C LEU A 151 8.64 16.38 8.43
N GLU A 152 7.58 15.89 9.07
CA GLU A 152 6.27 16.51 9.13
C GLU A 152 6.35 17.98 9.60
N SER A 153 7.18 18.26 10.61
CA SER A 153 7.39 19.62 11.12
C SER A 153 8.12 20.55 10.14
N LYS A 154 8.78 19.99 9.12
CA LYS A 154 9.65 20.73 8.18
C LYS A 154 8.99 20.98 6.83
N MET A 155 8.11 20.11 6.37
CA MET A 155 7.59 20.16 5.00
C MET A 155 6.07 20.11 4.93
N GLY A 156 5.30 20.23 5.86
CA GLY A 156 3.84 20.24 5.79
C GLY A 156 3.22 18.96 5.23
N ALA A 157 1.94 18.74 5.51
CA ALA A 157 1.25 17.47 5.26
C ALA A 157 1.26 17.02 3.78
N ALA A 158 0.90 17.90 2.86
CA ALA A 158 0.79 17.52 1.44
C ALA A 158 2.13 17.13 0.82
N ALA A 159 3.21 17.88 1.15
CA ALA A 159 4.53 17.58 0.68
C ALA A 159 5.07 16.26 1.29
N LEU A 160 4.74 16.00 2.57
CA LEU A 160 5.14 14.75 3.21
C LEU A 160 4.41 13.53 2.63
N ILE A 161 3.12 13.66 2.31
CA ILE A 161 2.35 12.60 1.63
C ILE A 161 2.99 12.27 0.29
N GLU A 162 3.26 13.28 -0.53
CA GLU A 162 3.91 13.08 -1.83
C GLU A 162 5.30 12.45 -1.69
N TYR A 163 6.10 12.95 -0.75
CA TYR A 163 7.45 12.43 -0.49
C TYR A 163 7.42 10.96 -0.05
N ALA A 164 6.64 10.63 0.99
CA ALA A 164 6.58 9.28 1.55
C ALA A 164 6.03 8.25 0.54
N SER A 165 5.01 8.64 -0.23
CA SER A 165 4.37 7.76 -1.21
C SER A 165 5.08 7.74 -2.58
N GLY A 166 6.09 8.58 -2.79
CA GLY A 166 6.75 8.69 -4.09
C GLY A 166 5.83 9.25 -5.19
N GLY A 167 4.82 10.08 -4.83
CA GLY A 167 4.03 10.79 -5.82
C GLY A 167 2.50 10.78 -5.66
N VAL A 168 1.95 10.38 -4.52
CA VAL A 168 0.51 10.57 -4.26
C VAL A 168 0.24 12.03 -3.91
N VAL A 169 -0.65 12.67 -4.65
CA VAL A 169 -1.10 14.05 -4.46
C VAL A 169 -2.59 14.03 -4.16
N ILE A 170 -2.98 14.52 -2.99
CA ILE A 170 -4.39 14.68 -2.62
C ILE A 170 -4.85 16.05 -3.08
N GLU A 171 -5.84 16.09 -3.95
CA GLU A 171 -6.50 17.31 -4.39
C GLU A 171 -7.67 17.65 -3.44
N ASP A 172 -8.57 18.53 -3.86
CA ASP A 172 -9.70 18.93 -3.03
C ASP A 172 -10.73 17.77 -2.95
N ILE A 173 -10.68 17.02 -1.85
CA ILE A 173 -11.65 15.96 -1.53
C ILE A 173 -12.56 16.51 -0.44
N PRO A 174 -13.85 16.79 -0.76
CA PRO A 174 -14.82 17.20 0.23
C PRO A 174 -14.91 16.18 1.37
N ASP A 175 -15.12 16.66 2.60
CA ASP A 175 -15.29 15.83 3.80
C ASP A 175 -14.08 15.00 4.26
N LEU A 176 -12.96 15.01 3.55
CA LEU A 176 -11.73 14.36 4.03
C LEU A 176 -11.24 15.07 5.30
N ARG A 177 -11.17 14.33 6.42
CA ARG A 177 -10.76 14.85 7.73
C ARG A 177 -9.43 14.31 8.20
N THR A 178 -9.13 13.08 7.85
CA THR A 178 -7.90 12.41 8.30
C THR A 178 -7.25 11.66 7.16
N VAL A 179 -5.93 11.85 7.03
CA VAL A 179 -5.08 11.02 6.17
C VAL A 179 -4.10 10.28 7.05
N VAL A 180 -4.01 8.97 6.89
CA VAL A 180 -3.09 8.12 7.63
C VAL A 180 -2.04 7.54 6.68
N LEU A 181 -0.79 7.84 6.94
CA LEU A 181 0.35 7.22 6.27
C LEU A 181 0.78 5.96 7.02
N LEU A 182 0.83 4.83 6.32
CA LEU A 182 1.25 3.54 6.83
C LEU A 182 2.46 3.03 6.05
N PRO A 183 3.64 2.89 6.68
CA PRO A 183 4.78 2.23 6.05
C PRO A 183 4.49 0.75 5.85
N THR A 184 4.82 0.19 4.68
CA THR A 184 4.63 -1.23 4.37
C THR A 184 5.84 -1.81 3.64
N ILE A 185 6.12 -3.08 3.89
CA ILE A 185 7.17 -3.85 3.22
C ILE A 185 6.57 -4.89 2.27
N HIS A 186 5.46 -5.56 2.65
CA HIS A 186 4.88 -6.61 1.82
C HIS A 186 4.28 -6.08 0.51
N ASN A 187 3.74 -4.87 0.49
CA ASN A 187 3.16 -4.27 -0.71
C ASN A 187 4.19 -3.65 -1.66
N ARG A 188 5.49 -3.67 -1.32
CA ARG A 188 6.53 -3.07 -2.17
C ARG A 188 6.53 -3.64 -3.59
N PRO A 189 6.67 -2.78 -4.57
CA PRO A 189 6.85 -1.33 -4.57
C PRO A 189 5.55 -0.54 -4.75
N ILE A 190 4.40 -1.14 -4.50
CA ILE A 190 3.08 -0.55 -4.78
C ILE A 190 2.60 0.29 -3.61
N ASN A 191 2.17 1.53 -3.88
CA ASN A 191 1.36 2.31 -2.96
C ASN A 191 -0.08 1.83 -3.03
N MET A 192 -0.68 1.58 -1.89
CA MET A 192 -2.12 1.35 -1.79
C MET A 192 -2.78 2.56 -1.11
N TYR A 193 -3.92 2.99 -1.61
CA TYR A 193 -4.71 4.05 -1.00
C TYR A 193 -6.19 3.70 -1.05
N CYS A 194 -6.86 3.91 0.07
CA CYS A 194 -8.28 3.64 0.23
C CYS A 194 -8.95 4.84 0.90
N PHE A 195 -10.12 5.20 0.41
CA PHE A 195 -10.89 6.31 0.93
C PHE A 195 -12.18 5.81 1.60
N TYR A 196 -12.34 6.12 2.88
CA TYR A 196 -13.45 5.70 3.71
C TYR A 196 -14.19 6.93 4.25
N ASN A 197 -15.14 7.47 3.49
CA ASN A 197 -15.93 8.65 3.85
C ASN A 197 -15.06 9.86 4.25
N THR A 198 -14.61 9.93 5.52
CA THR A 198 -13.80 11.03 6.06
C THR A 198 -12.34 10.66 6.32
N LEU A 199 -11.98 9.40 6.13
CA LEU A 199 -10.65 8.83 6.38
C LEU A 199 -10.03 8.35 5.08
N MET A 200 -8.78 8.72 4.82
CA MET A 200 -7.95 8.12 3.77
C MET A 200 -6.78 7.40 4.41
N ILE A 201 -6.58 6.16 4.04
CA ILE A 201 -5.39 5.37 4.39
C ILE A 201 -4.49 5.28 3.16
N ILE A 202 -3.23 5.65 3.32
CA ILE A 202 -2.20 5.52 2.28
C ILE A 202 -1.10 4.63 2.82
N GLN A 203 -0.98 3.45 2.25
CA GLN A 203 0.16 2.56 2.49
C GLN A 203 1.27 2.90 1.49
N TYR A 204 2.45 3.18 2.01
CA TYR A 204 3.61 3.51 1.18
C TYR A 204 4.75 2.52 1.39
N PRO A 205 5.46 2.14 0.31
CA PRO A 205 6.51 1.13 0.37
C PRO A 205 7.75 1.66 1.07
N VAL A 206 8.30 0.84 1.98
CA VAL A 206 9.60 1.09 2.63
C VAL A 206 10.63 0.13 2.07
N ASP A 207 11.69 0.65 1.47
CA ASP A 207 12.74 -0.19 0.93
C ASP A 207 13.58 -0.82 2.04
N VAL A 208 13.86 -2.12 1.89
CA VAL A 208 14.76 -2.85 2.79
C VAL A 208 16.16 -2.74 2.20
N PRO A 209 17.14 -2.27 2.97
CA PRO A 209 18.53 -2.24 2.53
C PRO A 209 19.00 -3.63 2.07
N SER A 210 19.82 -3.68 1.01
CA SER A 210 20.49 -4.91 0.61
C SER A 210 21.64 -5.20 1.57
N ASP A 211 21.82 -6.48 1.94
CA ASP A 211 22.97 -6.94 2.70
C ASP A 211 24.25 -6.99 1.85
N ASN A 212 24.14 -6.82 0.54
CA ASN A 212 25.24 -6.87 -0.42
C ASN A 212 25.45 -5.48 -1.07
N GLU A 213 26.54 -4.83 -0.75
CA GLU A 213 26.91 -3.50 -1.26
C GLU A 213 27.21 -3.50 -2.77
N ASP A 214 27.59 -4.66 -3.35
CA ASP A 214 27.84 -4.80 -4.79
C ASP A 214 26.55 -4.83 -5.61
N GLU A 215 25.39 -5.04 -4.99
CA GLU A 215 24.11 -5.06 -5.70
C GLU A 215 23.53 -3.63 -5.84
N PRO A 216 23.07 -3.28 -7.05
CA PRO A 216 22.40 -1.99 -7.23
C PRO A 216 21.16 -1.85 -6.32
N PRO A 217 20.94 -0.67 -5.70
CA PRO A 217 19.74 -0.43 -4.93
C PRO A 217 18.46 -0.73 -5.73
N THR A 218 17.47 -1.33 -5.09
CA THR A 218 16.20 -1.72 -5.75
C THR A 218 15.50 -0.52 -6.42
N VAL A 219 15.57 0.66 -5.79
CA VAL A 219 15.03 1.90 -6.36
C VAL A 219 15.71 2.26 -7.69
N LEU A 220 17.04 2.11 -7.79
CA LEU A 220 17.78 2.35 -9.03
C LEU A 220 17.37 1.36 -10.14
N LEU A 221 17.19 0.09 -9.78
CA LEU A 221 16.71 -0.94 -10.72
C LEU A 221 15.29 -0.64 -11.21
N ARG A 222 14.39 -0.16 -10.35
CA ARG A 222 13.04 0.25 -10.74
C ARG A 222 13.07 1.44 -11.70
N LEU A 223 13.86 2.48 -11.40
CA LEU A 223 14.01 3.67 -12.23
C LEU A 223 14.55 3.32 -13.62
N THR A 224 15.65 2.57 -13.70
CA THR A 224 16.25 2.17 -14.97
C THR A 224 15.32 1.27 -15.79
N LYS A 225 14.65 0.31 -15.16
CA LYS A 225 13.66 -0.56 -15.80
C LYS A 225 12.46 0.24 -16.31
N ALA A 226 11.97 1.21 -15.56
CA ALA A 226 10.87 2.06 -15.99
C ALA A 226 11.22 2.87 -17.23
N LEU A 227 12.40 3.45 -17.29
CA LEU A 227 12.85 4.30 -18.40
C LEU A 227 13.34 3.52 -19.64
N SER A 228 13.49 2.21 -19.57
CA SER A 228 13.95 1.39 -20.71
C SER A 228 12.88 1.14 -21.79
N ASP A 229 11.64 1.57 -21.58
CA ASP A 229 10.52 1.33 -22.49
C ASP A 229 10.11 2.62 -23.24
N PRO A 230 10.07 2.60 -24.59
CA PRO A 230 9.71 3.80 -25.39
C PRO A 230 8.30 4.33 -25.10
N THR A 231 7.33 3.46 -24.76
CA THR A 231 5.96 3.87 -24.46
C THR A 231 5.92 4.65 -23.15
N ARG A 232 6.67 4.20 -22.13
CA ARG A 232 6.77 4.89 -20.84
C ARG A 232 7.44 6.26 -20.99
N LEU A 233 8.47 6.39 -21.82
CA LEU A 233 9.07 7.70 -22.14
C LEU A 233 8.08 8.63 -22.84
N ARG A 234 7.22 8.11 -23.73
CA ARG A 234 6.16 8.89 -24.37
C ARG A 234 5.09 9.30 -23.35
N LEU A 235 4.69 8.41 -22.43
CA LEU A 235 3.76 8.74 -21.33
C LEU A 235 4.28 9.90 -20.47
N LEU A 236 5.56 9.85 -20.06
CA LEU A 236 6.19 10.96 -19.33
C LEU A 236 6.12 12.27 -20.12
N ARG A 237 6.37 12.23 -21.44
CA ARG A 237 6.26 13.42 -22.29
C ARG A 237 4.84 13.99 -22.35
N TYR A 238 3.82 13.14 -22.46
CA TYR A 238 2.42 13.58 -22.52
C TYR A 238 1.91 14.12 -21.18
N ALA A 239 2.36 13.55 -20.07
CA ALA A 239 2.01 13.95 -18.70
C ALA A 239 2.89 15.10 -18.16
N ALA A 240 3.81 15.67 -18.95
CA ALA A 240 4.80 16.63 -18.46
C ALA A 240 4.24 18.03 -18.20
N HIS A 241 3.23 18.46 -18.94
CA HIS A 241 2.73 19.84 -18.89
C HIS A 241 1.54 20.01 -17.96
N GLU A 242 0.67 19.01 -17.90
CA GLU A 242 -0.55 19.03 -17.09
C GLU A 242 -0.93 17.62 -16.66
N PRO A 243 -1.63 17.45 -15.51
CA PRO A 243 -2.15 16.16 -15.12
C PRO A 243 -3.19 15.65 -16.11
N LYS A 244 -3.05 14.39 -16.53
CA LYS A 244 -3.92 13.73 -17.53
C LYS A 244 -4.61 12.51 -16.93
N THR A 245 -5.87 12.33 -17.31
CA THR A 245 -6.64 11.12 -17.02
C THR A 245 -6.16 9.94 -17.87
N LEU A 246 -6.50 8.71 -17.44
CA LEU A 246 -6.24 7.52 -18.24
C LEU A 246 -6.85 7.62 -19.63
N TRP A 247 -8.07 8.17 -19.75
CA TRP A 247 -8.77 8.34 -21.02
C TRP A 247 -8.04 9.26 -22.00
N GLU A 248 -7.53 10.41 -21.53
CA GLU A 248 -6.74 11.35 -22.35
C GLU A 248 -5.44 10.68 -22.83
N LEU A 249 -4.73 9.96 -21.94
CA LEU A 249 -3.53 9.22 -22.29
C LEU A 249 -3.78 8.08 -23.30
N GLN A 250 -4.95 7.43 -23.21
CA GLN A 250 -5.36 6.42 -24.21
C GLN A 250 -5.54 7.06 -25.59
N SER A 251 -6.20 8.20 -25.64
CA SER A 251 -6.41 8.95 -26.89
C SER A 251 -5.07 9.39 -27.49
N ASP A 252 -4.18 9.95 -26.69
CA ASP A 252 -2.88 10.47 -27.10
C ASP A 252 -1.94 9.38 -27.64
N LEU A 253 -2.01 8.16 -27.09
CA LEU A 253 -1.10 7.06 -27.39
C LEU A 253 -1.70 5.96 -28.28
N ASN A 254 -3.00 5.99 -28.51
CA ASN A 254 -3.75 4.97 -29.24
C ASN A 254 -3.48 3.55 -28.70
N GLN A 255 -3.59 3.38 -27.36
CA GLN A 255 -3.38 2.11 -26.67
C GLN A 255 -4.58 1.70 -25.84
N THR A 256 -4.65 0.41 -25.46
CA THR A 256 -5.72 -0.10 -24.59
C THR A 256 -5.50 0.33 -23.14
N SER A 257 -6.59 0.39 -22.37
CA SER A 257 -6.57 0.73 -20.94
C SER A 257 -5.61 -0.17 -20.16
N ASP A 258 -5.69 -1.48 -20.33
CA ASP A 258 -4.89 -2.45 -19.57
C ASP A 258 -3.39 -2.28 -19.82
N MET A 259 -2.99 -2.05 -21.07
CA MET A 259 -1.59 -1.79 -21.40
C MET A 259 -1.08 -0.50 -20.76
N LEU A 260 -1.90 0.57 -20.81
CA LEU A 260 -1.53 1.85 -20.20
C LEU A 260 -1.47 1.76 -18.69
N MET A 261 -2.42 1.08 -18.05
CA MET A 261 -2.42 0.88 -16.60
C MET A 261 -1.14 0.18 -16.13
N HIS A 262 -0.68 -0.84 -16.88
CA HIS A 262 0.60 -1.48 -16.58
C HIS A 262 1.79 -0.49 -16.69
N HIS A 263 1.84 0.31 -17.77
CA HIS A 263 2.91 1.29 -17.94
C HIS A 263 2.86 2.40 -16.88
N LEU A 264 1.67 2.89 -16.54
CA LEU A 264 1.47 3.87 -15.47
C LEU A 264 1.91 3.31 -14.11
N LEU A 265 1.55 2.06 -13.80
CA LEU A 265 2.01 1.40 -12.58
C LEU A 265 3.53 1.35 -12.53
N MET A 266 4.20 0.92 -13.61
CA MET A 266 5.66 0.85 -13.66
C MET A 266 6.35 2.20 -13.46
N LEU A 267 5.77 3.28 -13.98
CA LEU A 267 6.28 4.65 -13.78
C LEU A 267 6.02 5.17 -12.35
N ARG A 268 4.86 4.83 -11.78
CA ARG A 268 4.50 5.20 -10.40
C ARG A 268 5.40 4.53 -9.38
N VAL A 269 5.57 3.20 -9.46
CA VAL A 269 6.42 2.45 -8.52
C VAL A 269 7.91 2.80 -8.62
N ALA A 270 8.31 3.41 -9.74
CA ALA A 270 9.65 3.99 -9.91
C ALA A 270 9.73 5.45 -9.41
N GLY A 271 8.66 6.03 -8.87
CA GLY A 271 8.63 7.41 -8.41
C GLY A 271 8.79 8.45 -9.51
N LEU A 272 8.42 8.13 -10.77
CA LEU A 272 8.52 9.03 -11.93
C LEU A 272 7.21 9.77 -12.22
N LEU A 273 6.08 9.29 -11.71
CA LEU A 273 4.76 9.89 -11.88
C LEU A 273 4.12 10.22 -10.55
N ARG A 274 3.44 11.34 -10.51
CA ARG A 274 2.39 11.66 -9.53
C ARG A 274 1.09 10.98 -9.93
N VAL A 275 0.32 10.57 -8.95
CA VAL A 275 -1.10 10.28 -9.08
C VAL A 275 -1.88 11.30 -8.26
N HIS A 276 -2.81 11.98 -8.92
CA HIS A 276 -3.66 12.99 -8.33
C HIS A 276 -5.00 12.36 -7.96
N LEU A 277 -5.31 12.35 -6.66
CA LEU A 277 -6.54 11.82 -6.10
C LEU A 277 -7.48 12.98 -5.78
N GLY A 278 -8.62 13.04 -6.47
CA GLY A 278 -9.62 14.08 -6.34
C GLY A 278 -10.99 13.55 -5.92
N SER A 279 -11.97 14.44 -5.89
CA SER A 279 -13.36 14.15 -5.50
C SER A 279 -14.14 13.29 -6.50
N GLU A 280 -13.61 13.05 -7.69
CA GLU A 280 -14.33 12.34 -8.77
C GLU A 280 -14.37 10.82 -8.57
N GLY A 281 -13.72 10.28 -7.52
CA GLY A 281 -13.74 8.86 -7.17
C GLY A 281 -12.72 8.00 -7.92
N GLU A 282 -12.73 6.70 -7.62
CA GLU A 282 -11.88 5.71 -8.29
C GLU A 282 -12.09 5.69 -9.81
N GLY A 283 -10.99 5.59 -10.55
CA GLY A 283 -10.98 5.54 -12.01
C GLY A 283 -10.86 6.92 -12.68
N ASN A 284 -10.91 8.01 -11.92
CA ASN A 284 -10.73 9.37 -12.42
C ASN A 284 -9.42 9.99 -11.95
N GLU A 285 -8.46 9.17 -11.54
CA GLU A 285 -7.12 9.63 -11.18
C GLU A 285 -6.47 10.31 -12.39
N ARG A 286 -5.71 11.38 -12.10
CA ARG A 286 -4.89 12.08 -13.08
C ARG A 286 -3.42 11.82 -12.78
N TYR A 287 -2.63 11.79 -13.83
CA TYR A 287 -1.20 11.47 -13.77
C TYR A 287 -0.39 12.62 -14.32
N SER A 288 0.67 13.02 -13.60
CA SER A 288 1.65 14.01 -14.06
C SER A 288 3.06 13.55 -13.75
N VAL A 289 4.05 14.14 -14.42
CA VAL A 289 5.46 13.84 -14.11
C VAL A 289 5.82 14.34 -12.72
N ARG A 290 6.48 13.50 -11.92
CA ARG A 290 7.05 13.93 -10.65
C ARG A 290 8.33 14.73 -10.91
N PRO A 291 8.44 15.98 -10.43
CA PRO A 291 9.58 16.85 -10.71
C PRO A 291 10.93 16.27 -10.30
N ASP A 292 10.97 15.58 -9.15
CA ASP A 292 12.21 15.05 -8.58
C ASP A 292 12.66 13.71 -9.18
N GLY A 293 11.80 13.05 -9.99
CA GLY A 293 12.07 11.70 -10.48
C GLY A 293 13.37 11.56 -11.30
N ALA A 294 13.70 12.58 -12.10
CA ALA A 294 14.97 12.59 -12.85
C ALA A 294 16.18 12.84 -11.94
N SER A 295 16.04 13.73 -10.96
CA SER A 295 17.09 14.02 -9.95
C SER A 295 17.38 12.81 -9.07
N ASP A 296 16.32 12.08 -8.69
CA ASP A 296 16.43 10.84 -7.91
C ASP A 296 17.25 9.79 -8.68
N LEU A 297 16.96 9.59 -9.98
CA LEU A 297 17.74 8.69 -10.82
C LEU A 297 19.23 9.07 -10.83
N GLN A 298 19.52 10.35 -11.05
CA GLN A 298 20.90 10.84 -11.04
C GLN A 298 21.57 10.57 -9.68
N MET A 299 20.89 10.91 -8.59
CA MET A 299 21.41 10.75 -7.23
C MET A 299 21.73 9.28 -6.91
N PHE A 300 20.79 8.37 -7.15
CA PHE A 300 20.98 6.94 -6.88
C PHE A 300 22.05 6.32 -7.76
N LEU A 301 22.12 6.70 -9.04
CA LEU A 301 23.15 6.23 -9.95
C LEU A 301 24.54 6.72 -9.51
N GLU A 302 24.67 8.02 -9.23
CA GLU A 302 25.95 8.58 -8.78
C GLU A 302 26.39 8.00 -7.43
N SER A 303 25.47 7.78 -6.52
CA SER A 303 25.76 7.13 -5.23
C SER A 303 26.31 5.72 -5.47
N TYR A 304 25.66 4.92 -6.30
CA TYR A 304 26.05 3.55 -6.56
C TYR A 304 27.41 3.42 -7.28
N ILE A 305 27.70 4.25 -8.29
CA ILE A 305 28.97 4.14 -9.04
C ILE A 305 30.17 4.77 -8.31
N ARG A 306 29.96 5.49 -7.22
CA ARG A 306 31.03 6.11 -6.41
C ARG A 306 31.33 5.37 -5.11
N LEU A 307 30.57 4.31 -4.82
CA LEU A 307 30.90 3.38 -3.76
C LEU A 307 32.11 2.55 -4.15
#